data_edc06b57f5d490d132eed16aed0f481b
#
_entry.id   edc06b57f5d490d132eed16aed0f481b
#
_cell.length_a   1.000
_cell.length_b   1.000
_cell.length_c   1.000
_cell.angle_alpha   90.00
_cell.angle_beta   90.00
_cell.angle_gamma   90.00
#
_symmetry.space_group_name_H-M   'P 1'
#
loop_
_entity.id
_entity.type
_entity.pdbx_description
1 polymer ?
#
loop_
_entity_poly.entity_id
_entity_poly.type
_entity_poly.pdbx_seq_one_letter_code
_entity_poly.pdbx_strand_id
1 'polypeptide(L)'
;PPVVYASGIPETYIRSEDCSVKVTMSEAGTITFRGKEYPVKAPTDKNGDGELKGDELDWITLPITTNGSYQVKATDQAGLVSYRVLEIQYLDDIAPSIQFDRSVVNVFQGTTAEELREQLLDATTFRLWDNIDSNPQISLKNMLTEKQMNEQGIHEVTYLLSDRVGNEKLVKRYVKVISSANLKITANGESLLPCDTTILKENRADLVLEKSRRSGESFKVYYKKGIQKAGAMKKADVVKDGKLTDLEAGFYTLYIVTQNKETYLTYIYIDLEQ
;
A
#
# COMPACT_ATOMS: atom_id res chain seq x y z
N PRO A 1 20.80 48.96 -3.54
CA PRO A 1 19.69 48.13 -3.92
C PRO A 1 19.23 47.29 -2.72
N PRO A 2 17.96 47.00 -2.63
CA PRO A 2 17.38 46.30 -1.52
C PRO A 2 17.96 44.89 -1.37
N VAL A 3 18.07 44.39 -0.13
CA VAL A 3 18.43 42.99 0.17
C VAL A 3 17.12 42.21 0.38
N VAL A 4 16.95 41.08 -0.29
CA VAL A 4 15.78 40.19 -0.13
C VAL A 4 16.10 39.12 0.89
N TYR A 5 15.29 39.04 1.93
CA TYR A 5 15.32 37.97 2.94
C TYR A 5 14.23 36.95 2.62
N ALA A 6 14.47 35.66 2.93
CA ALA A 6 13.50 34.60 2.80
C ALA A 6 13.49 33.71 4.05
N SER A 7 12.34 33.20 4.39
CA SER A 7 12.11 32.28 5.51
C SER A 7 11.07 31.23 5.14
N GLY A 8 11.05 30.13 5.86
CA GLY A 8 10.07 29.05 5.62
C GLY A 8 10.32 28.22 4.37
N ILE A 9 11.54 28.27 3.80
CA ILE A 9 11.95 27.34 2.76
C ILE A 9 12.08 25.96 3.39
N PRO A 10 11.35 24.93 2.88
CA PRO A 10 11.44 23.60 3.45
C PRO A 10 12.85 23.00 3.34
N GLU A 11 13.33 22.41 4.43
CA GLU A 11 14.61 21.66 4.49
C GLU A 11 14.37 20.14 4.52
N THR A 12 13.12 19.71 4.73
CA THR A 12 12.66 18.34 4.72
C THR A 12 11.37 18.25 3.94
N TYR A 13 11.00 17.05 3.48
CA TYR A 13 9.75 16.86 2.75
C TYR A 13 8.52 17.18 3.59
N ILE A 14 7.64 18.01 3.02
CA ILE A 14 6.34 18.41 3.56
C ILE A 14 5.33 18.46 2.41
N ARG A 15 4.03 18.47 2.72
CA ARG A 15 2.99 18.74 1.73
C ARG A 15 3.00 20.20 1.31
N SER A 16 2.59 20.47 0.08
CA SER A 16 2.55 21.86 -0.42
C SER A 16 1.62 22.75 0.41
N GLU A 17 0.55 22.20 0.97
CA GLU A 17 -0.40 22.95 1.82
C GLU A 17 0.23 23.40 3.15
N ASP A 18 1.27 22.72 3.62
CA ASP A 18 2.00 23.07 4.83
C ASP A 18 3.18 24.03 4.53
N CYS A 19 3.45 24.29 3.26
CA CYS A 19 4.54 25.17 2.83
C CYS A 19 4.16 26.64 3.02
N SER A 20 4.99 27.37 3.78
CA SER A 20 4.77 28.78 4.04
C SER A 20 6.07 29.58 3.82
N VAL A 21 6.46 29.71 2.55
CA VAL A 21 7.62 30.52 2.20
C VAL A 21 7.27 32.00 2.27
N LYS A 22 8.05 32.73 3.03
CA LYS A 22 7.88 34.18 3.23
C LYS A 22 9.10 34.91 2.73
N VAL A 23 8.89 36.09 2.19
CA VAL A 23 9.95 37.01 1.76
C VAL A 23 9.70 38.41 2.28
N THR A 24 10.79 39.15 2.47
CA THR A 24 10.76 40.57 2.80
C THR A 24 11.99 41.25 2.19
N MET A 25 12.13 42.54 2.40
CA MET A 25 13.30 43.29 1.92
C MET A 25 13.82 44.25 3.00
N SER A 26 15.07 44.68 2.86
CA SER A 26 15.78 45.51 3.82
C SER A 26 15.22 46.92 3.98
N GLU A 27 14.34 47.34 3.10
CA GLU A 27 13.81 48.72 3.02
C GLU A 27 12.39 48.73 2.45
N ALA A 28 11.70 49.88 2.50
CA ALA A 28 10.37 50.01 1.89
C ALA A 28 10.46 49.93 0.35
N GLY A 29 9.47 49.24 -0.24
CA GLY A 29 9.40 49.11 -1.69
C GLY A 29 8.37 48.10 -2.14
N THR A 30 8.69 47.37 -3.21
CA THR A 30 7.79 46.38 -3.81
C THR A 30 8.54 45.08 -4.11
N ILE A 31 7.98 43.98 -3.68
CA ILE A 31 8.36 42.64 -4.10
C ILE A 31 7.47 42.23 -5.28
N THR A 32 8.08 41.79 -6.37
CA THR A 32 7.36 41.20 -7.50
C THR A 32 7.66 39.73 -7.60
N PHE A 33 6.59 38.92 -7.59
CA PHE A 33 6.66 37.47 -7.71
C PHE A 33 5.62 36.97 -8.71
N ARG A 34 6.07 36.26 -9.76
CA ARG A 34 5.20 35.76 -10.84
C ARG A 34 4.30 36.87 -11.46
N GLY A 35 4.84 38.08 -11.63
CA GLY A 35 4.11 39.22 -12.20
C GLY A 35 3.17 39.94 -11.24
N LYS A 36 2.98 39.40 -10.01
CA LYS A 36 2.19 40.09 -8.98
C LYS A 36 3.10 40.89 -8.06
N GLU A 37 2.62 42.10 -7.75
CA GLU A 37 3.33 43.05 -6.91
C GLU A 37 2.77 43.05 -5.49
N TYR A 38 3.68 43.11 -4.52
CA TYR A 38 3.41 43.14 -3.09
C TYR A 38 4.15 44.30 -2.48
N PRO A 39 3.44 45.31 -1.95
CA PRO A 39 4.09 46.40 -1.24
C PRO A 39 4.69 45.91 0.08
N VAL A 40 5.88 46.37 0.40
CA VAL A 40 6.61 46.04 1.63
C VAL A 40 6.93 47.36 2.36
N LYS A 41 6.59 47.41 3.64
CA LYS A 41 6.89 48.55 4.51
C LYS A 41 8.34 48.50 4.96
N ALA A 42 8.87 49.66 5.33
CA ALA A 42 10.20 49.74 5.95
C ALA A 42 10.22 48.90 7.23
N PRO A 43 11.28 48.12 7.44
CA PRO A 43 11.53 47.48 8.75
C PRO A 43 11.53 48.49 9.87
N THR A 44 11.06 48.08 11.04
CA THR A 44 11.02 48.94 12.23
C THR A 44 11.65 48.19 13.41
N ASP A 45 12.78 48.64 13.87
CA ASP A 45 13.41 48.14 15.11
C ASP A 45 12.52 48.51 16.31
N LYS A 46 11.73 47.54 16.78
CA LYS A 46 10.74 47.75 17.86
C LYS A 46 11.37 47.66 19.28
N ASN A 47 12.44 46.92 19.39
CA ASN A 47 13.06 46.62 20.65
C ASN A 47 14.35 47.43 20.88
N GLY A 48 14.88 48.12 19.87
CA GLY A 48 16.03 48.98 19.94
C GLY A 48 17.37 48.28 20.05
N ASP A 49 17.42 46.97 19.64
CA ASP A 49 18.63 46.16 19.70
C ASP A 49 19.54 46.32 18.46
N GLY A 50 19.04 47.00 17.41
CA GLY A 50 19.75 47.20 16.16
C GLY A 50 19.68 46.01 15.21
N GLU A 51 18.99 44.96 15.57
CA GLU A 51 18.79 43.78 14.73
C GLU A 51 17.32 43.70 14.26
N LEU A 52 17.08 43.58 12.98
CA LEU A 52 15.73 43.45 12.39
C LEU A 52 15.36 41.98 12.26
N LYS A 53 14.37 41.52 12.99
CA LYS A 53 13.92 40.13 12.98
C LYS A 53 12.44 39.97 13.36
N GLY A 54 11.86 38.83 12.99
CA GLY A 54 10.50 38.47 13.37
C GLY A 54 9.44 39.44 12.83
N ASP A 55 8.70 40.05 13.76
CA ASP A 55 7.59 40.99 13.47
C ASP A 55 8.06 42.44 13.22
N GLU A 56 9.34 42.69 13.25
CA GLU A 56 9.97 43.95 12.86
C GLU A 56 10.13 44.09 11.35
N LEU A 57 9.96 42.97 10.62
CA LEU A 57 9.99 42.82 9.20
C LEU A 57 8.57 42.62 8.63
N ASP A 58 8.28 43.27 7.51
CA ASP A 58 7.00 43.13 6.79
C ASP A 58 7.08 41.92 5.83
N TRP A 59 6.66 40.76 6.32
CA TRP A 59 6.76 39.50 5.57
C TRP A 59 5.58 39.27 4.64
N ILE A 60 5.89 38.93 3.39
CA ILE A 60 4.94 38.52 2.36
C ILE A 60 5.00 37.01 2.19
N THR A 61 3.88 36.33 2.36
CA THR A 61 3.76 34.89 2.05
C THR A 61 3.58 34.69 0.56
N LEU A 62 4.45 33.91 -0.04
CA LEU A 62 4.40 33.58 -1.45
C LEU A 62 3.55 32.34 -1.72
N PRO A 63 2.70 32.33 -2.78
CA PRO A 63 1.88 31.18 -3.15
C PRO A 63 2.72 30.14 -3.91
N ILE A 64 3.56 29.41 -3.20
CA ILE A 64 4.42 28.34 -3.73
C ILE A 64 3.81 27.00 -3.37
N THR A 65 3.45 26.21 -4.37
CA THR A 65 2.79 24.91 -4.24
C THR A 65 3.48 23.79 -5.02
N THR A 66 4.63 24.07 -5.63
CA THR A 66 5.38 23.06 -6.40
C THR A 66 6.88 23.25 -6.19
N ASN A 67 7.62 22.17 -6.36
CA ASN A 67 9.09 22.24 -6.43
C ASN A 67 9.55 23.05 -7.65
N GLY A 68 10.67 23.73 -7.52
CA GLY A 68 11.26 24.52 -8.60
C GLY A 68 12.09 25.71 -8.11
N SER A 69 12.65 26.45 -9.06
CA SER A 69 13.40 27.67 -8.83
C SER A 69 12.50 28.89 -9.06
N TYR A 70 12.41 29.75 -8.08
CA TYR A 70 11.50 30.90 -8.08
C TYR A 70 12.28 32.20 -7.95
N GLN A 71 12.21 33.04 -8.98
CA GLN A 71 12.82 34.37 -8.92
C GLN A 71 11.90 35.36 -8.20
N VAL A 72 12.45 36.04 -7.22
CA VAL A 72 11.83 37.17 -6.52
C VAL A 72 12.58 38.42 -6.90
N LYS A 73 11.86 39.43 -7.38
CA LYS A 73 12.40 40.77 -7.68
C LYS A 73 12.00 41.73 -6.57
N ALA A 74 12.94 42.47 -6.04
CA ALA A 74 12.69 43.57 -5.12
C ALA A 74 13.05 44.90 -5.77
N THR A 75 12.21 45.91 -5.60
CA THR A 75 12.43 47.28 -6.09
C THR A 75 12.20 48.25 -4.95
N ASP A 76 13.19 49.03 -4.58
CA ASP A 76 13.05 50.06 -3.56
C ASP A 76 12.31 51.31 -4.04
N GLN A 77 12.07 52.28 -3.16
CA GLN A 77 11.38 53.52 -3.50
C GLN A 77 12.20 54.43 -4.47
N ALA A 78 13.52 54.22 -4.55
CA ALA A 78 14.39 54.92 -5.49
C ALA A 78 14.47 54.25 -6.87
N GLY A 79 13.78 53.10 -7.05
CA GLY A 79 13.77 52.34 -8.29
C GLY A 79 14.95 51.39 -8.45
N LEU A 80 15.81 51.22 -7.45
CA LEU A 80 16.90 50.25 -7.50
C LEU A 80 16.35 48.82 -7.35
N VAL A 81 16.91 47.89 -8.09
CA VAL A 81 16.41 46.51 -8.22
C VAL A 81 17.43 45.51 -7.71
N SER A 82 16.93 44.48 -7.04
CA SER A 82 17.66 43.26 -6.75
C SER A 82 16.80 42.01 -7.05
N TYR A 83 17.47 40.87 -7.18
CA TYR A 83 16.84 39.57 -7.42
C TYR A 83 17.34 38.55 -6.41
N ARG A 84 16.45 37.65 -6.01
CA ARG A 84 16.79 36.45 -5.25
C ARG A 84 16.10 35.24 -5.88
N VAL A 85 16.82 34.15 -6.00
CA VAL A 85 16.26 32.85 -6.41
C VAL A 85 16.00 32.01 -5.17
N LEU A 86 14.80 31.45 -5.08
CA LEU A 86 14.40 30.52 -4.04
C LEU A 86 14.33 29.14 -4.67
N GLU A 87 15.10 28.20 -4.14
CA GLU A 87 15.09 26.79 -4.55
C GLU A 87 14.15 26.01 -3.63
N ILE A 88 13.06 25.51 -4.16
CA ILE A 88 12.07 24.69 -3.44
C ILE A 88 12.18 23.26 -3.97
N GLN A 89 12.56 22.32 -3.11
CA GLN A 89 12.90 20.96 -3.51
C GLN A 89 12.20 19.87 -2.67
N TYR A 90 11.54 20.26 -1.59
CA TYR A 90 11.05 19.33 -0.58
C TYR A 90 9.52 19.39 -0.42
N LEU A 91 8.79 19.55 -1.53
CA LEU A 91 7.34 19.40 -1.53
C LEU A 91 6.97 18.04 -2.10
N ASP A 92 6.07 17.33 -1.41
CA ASP A 92 5.55 16.03 -1.80
C ASP A 92 4.05 15.97 -1.54
N ASP A 93 3.27 15.91 -2.60
CA ASP A 93 1.82 15.79 -2.58
C ASP A 93 1.35 14.49 -3.24
N ILE A 94 2.25 13.52 -3.43
CA ILE A 94 1.96 12.29 -4.14
C ILE A 94 1.81 11.16 -3.14
N ALA A 95 0.60 10.63 -3.02
CA ALA A 95 0.35 9.47 -2.16
C ALA A 95 0.93 8.18 -2.76
N PRO A 96 1.26 7.19 -1.90
CA PRO A 96 1.80 5.91 -2.33
C PRO A 96 0.91 5.17 -3.34
N SER A 97 1.54 4.32 -4.11
CA SER A 97 0.90 3.43 -5.07
C SER A 97 1.08 1.98 -4.70
N ILE A 98 0.11 1.14 -5.05
CA ILE A 98 0.14 -0.30 -4.82
C ILE A 98 -0.26 -1.05 -6.08
N GLN A 99 0.37 -2.18 -6.28
CA GLN A 99 0.00 -3.17 -7.29
C GLN A 99 -0.17 -4.52 -6.61
N PHE A 100 -1.36 -5.10 -6.73
CA PHE A 100 -1.64 -6.44 -6.23
C PHE A 100 -1.35 -7.48 -7.31
N ASP A 101 -0.81 -8.64 -6.91
CA ASP A 101 -0.59 -9.78 -7.81
C ASP A 101 -1.93 -10.34 -8.31
N ARG A 102 -2.97 -10.25 -7.46
CA ARG A 102 -4.34 -10.66 -7.78
C ARG A 102 -5.32 -9.61 -7.29
N SER A 103 -6.23 -9.20 -8.14
CA SER A 103 -7.31 -8.25 -7.79
C SER A 103 -8.38 -8.85 -6.88
N VAL A 104 -8.48 -10.18 -6.84
CA VAL A 104 -9.44 -10.93 -6.02
C VAL A 104 -8.70 -11.93 -5.15
N VAL A 105 -8.98 -11.91 -3.84
CA VAL A 105 -8.52 -12.89 -2.86
C VAL A 105 -9.65 -13.89 -2.60
N ASN A 106 -9.39 -15.18 -2.74
CA ASN A 106 -10.38 -16.21 -2.42
C ASN A 106 -10.20 -16.67 -0.96
N VAL A 107 -11.30 -16.70 -0.23
CA VAL A 107 -11.36 -17.21 1.15
C VAL A 107 -12.55 -18.15 1.31
N PHE A 108 -12.48 -19.01 2.30
CA PHE A 108 -13.59 -19.89 2.63
C PHE A 108 -14.56 -19.22 3.60
N GLN A 109 -15.85 -19.58 3.55
CA GLN A 109 -16.80 -19.25 4.60
C GLN A 109 -16.27 -19.66 5.98
N GLY A 110 -16.39 -18.82 6.99
CA GLY A 110 -15.89 -19.06 8.33
C GLY A 110 -14.41 -18.76 8.52
N THR A 111 -13.71 -18.24 7.52
CA THR A 111 -12.39 -17.60 7.73
C THR A 111 -12.53 -16.53 8.80
N THR A 112 -11.62 -16.50 9.76
CA THR A 112 -11.65 -15.50 10.83
C THR A 112 -11.17 -14.13 10.33
N ALA A 113 -11.53 -13.07 11.05
CA ALA A 113 -11.08 -11.73 10.71
C ALA A 113 -9.54 -11.60 10.75
N GLU A 114 -8.89 -12.32 11.66
CA GLU A 114 -7.43 -12.31 11.79
C GLU A 114 -6.77 -13.02 10.61
N GLU A 115 -7.22 -14.21 10.25
CA GLU A 115 -6.73 -14.95 9.09
C GLU A 115 -6.91 -14.16 7.79
N LEU A 116 -8.07 -13.51 7.62
CA LEU A 116 -8.30 -12.64 6.47
C LEU A 116 -7.34 -11.44 6.46
N ARG A 117 -7.14 -10.80 7.62
CA ARG A 117 -6.22 -9.68 7.78
C ARG A 117 -4.80 -10.06 7.40
N GLU A 118 -4.30 -11.18 7.89
CA GLU A 118 -2.97 -11.71 7.55
C GLU A 118 -2.82 -11.91 6.04
N GLN A 119 -3.80 -12.54 5.39
CA GLN A 119 -3.76 -12.76 3.94
C GLN A 119 -3.80 -11.45 3.14
N LEU A 120 -4.58 -10.47 3.59
CA LEU A 120 -4.72 -9.18 2.90
C LEU A 120 -3.47 -8.29 3.05
N LEU A 121 -2.73 -8.43 4.15
CA LEU A 121 -1.52 -7.66 4.46
C LEU A 121 -0.23 -8.45 4.18
N ASP A 122 -0.32 -9.63 3.60
CA ASP A 122 0.87 -10.39 3.19
C ASP A 122 1.65 -9.63 2.11
N ALA A 123 2.81 -9.12 2.49
CA ALA A 123 3.67 -8.31 1.65
C ALA A 123 4.20 -9.05 0.40
N THR A 124 4.08 -10.39 0.36
CA THR A 124 4.45 -11.18 -0.82
C THR A 124 3.40 -11.11 -1.93
N THR A 125 2.20 -10.61 -1.64
CA THR A 125 1.05 -10.58 -2.56
C THR A 125 0.82 -9.21 -3.21
N PHE A 126 1.67 -8.24 -2.92
CA PHE A 126 1.60 -6.91 -3.53
C PHE A 126 2.96 -6.23 -3.58
N ARG A 127 3.05 -5.21 -4.41
CA ARG A 127 4.14 -4.25 -4.43
C ARG A 127 3.62 -2.88 -4.02
N LEU A 128 4.20 -2.29 -3.00
CA LEU A 128 3.92 -0.95 -2.50
C LEU A 128 5.13 -0.05 -2.77
N TRP A 129 4.90 1.16 -3.27
CA TRP A 129 5.98 2.13 -3.53
C TRP A 129 5.47 3.56 -3.47
N ASP A 130 6.38 4.45 -3.29
CA ASP A 130 6.18 5.88 -3.34
C ASP A 130 7.31 6.56 -4.11
N ASN A 131 7.13 7.81 -4.54
CA ASN A 131 8.13 8.58 -5.29
C ASN A 131 9.27 9.07 -4.40
N ILE A 132 9.01 9.33 -3.11
CA ILE A 132 9.95 9.92 -2.15
C ILE A 132 10.15 9.02 -0.93
N ASP A 133 9.08 8.44 -0.39
CA ASP A 133 9.15 7.60 0.79
C ASP A 133 9.60 6.18 0.43
N SER A 134 10.77 5.78 0.95
CA SER A 134 11.28 4.42 0.75
C SER A 134 10.55 3.35 1.56
N ASN A 135 9.69 3.75 2.51
CA ASN A 135 8.95 2.84 3.38
C ASN A 135 7.51 3.30 3.61
N PRO A 136 6.71 3.44 2.52
CA PRO A 136 5.31 3.81 2.65
C PRO A 136 4.54 2.76 3.45
N GLN A 137 3.47 3.18 4.11
CA GLN A 137 2.68 2.35 4.99
C GLN A 137 1.40 1.88 4.32
N ILE A 138 0.93 0.70 4.72
CA ILE A 138 -0.33 0.11 4.29
C ILE A 138 -1.12 -0.39 5.50
N SER A 139 -2.41 -0.10 5.52
CA SER A 139 -3.33 -0.61 6.53
C SER A 139 -4.70 -0.91 5.90
N LEU A 140 -5.54 -1.65 6.63
CA LEU A 140 -6.91 -1.91 6.21
C LEU A 140 -7.83 -0.87 6.83
N LYS A 141 -8.46 -0.05 5.98
CA LYS A 141 -9.46 0.94 6.37
C LYS A 141 -10.82 0.28 6.64
N ASN A 142 -11.14 -0.72 5.82
CA ASN A 142 -12.36 -1.49 5.91
C ASN A 142 -12.06 -2.96 5.58
N MET A 143 -12.66 -3.85 6.36
CA MET A 143 -12.63 -5.31 6.18
C MET A 143 -14.04 -5.87 6.09
N LEU A 144 -14.16 -7.16 5.75
CA LEU A 144 -15.41 -7.87 5.80
C LEU A 144 -15.89 -7.99 7.24
N THR A 145 -17.20 -7.84 7.44
CA THR A 145 -17.87 -8.19 8.68
C THR A 145 -17.94 -9.71 8.84
N GLU A 146 -18.16 -10.19 10.07
CA GLU A 146 -18.37 -11.63 10.32
C GLU A 146 -19.52 -12.20 9.49
N LYS A 147 -20.60 -11.45 9.32
CA LYS A 147 -21.72 -11.84 8.46
C LYS A 147 -21.26 -12.04 7.01
N GLN A 148 -20.50 -11.10 6.45
CA GLN A 148 -19.99 -11.20 5.08
C GLN A 148 -19.00 -12.35 4.91
N MET A 149 -18.18 -12.65 5.92
CA MET A 149 -17.28 -13.80 5.90
C MET A 149 -18.01 -15.15 5.95
N ASN A 150 -19.28 -15.16 6.34
CA ASN A 150 -20.15 -16.33 6.34
C ASN A 150 -21.13 -16.38 5.15
N GLU A 151 -21.14 -15.38 4.29
CA GLU A 151 -21.99 -15.32 3.08
C GLU A 151 -21.13 -15.48 1.83
N GLN A 152 -21.52 -16.41 0.94
CA GLN A 152 -20.88 -16.56 -0.36
C GLN A 152 -21.08 -15.31 -1.19
N GLY A 153 -20.02 -14.87 -1.87
CA GLY A 153 -20.11 -13.72 -2.73
C GLY A 153 -18.78 -13.00 -2.89
N ILE A 154 -18.85 -11.87 -3.57
CA ILE A 154 -17.71 -10.97 -3.74
C ILE A 154 -17.96 -9.74 -2.89
N HIS A 155 -17.00 -9.44 -2.01
CA HIS A 155 -17.06 -8.32 -1.08
C HIS A 155 -15.86 -7.41 -1.31
N GLU A 156 -16.04 -6.13 -1.03
CA GLU A 156 -15.01 -5.12 -1.17
C GLU A 156 -14.27 -4.92 0.16
N VAL A 157 -12.94 -4.82 0.10
CA VAL A 157 -12.08 -4.34 1.18
C VAL A 157 -11.35 -3.08 0.74
N THR A 158 -11.08 -2.19 1.66
CA THR A 158 -10.43 -0.92 1.39
C THR A 158 -9.14 -0.82 2.18
N TYR A 159 -8.06 -0.56 1.47
CA TYR A 159 -6.75 -0.25 2.04
C TYR A 159 -6.58 1.26 2.16
N LEU A 160 -5.87 1.66 3.18
CA LEU A 160 -5.33 3.00 3.33
C LEU A 160 -3.81 2.90 3.15
N LEU A 161 -3.31 3.62 2.17
CA LEU A 161 -1.89 3.84 1.94
C LEU A 161 -1.52 5.20 2.48
N SER A 162 -0.36 5.33 3.11
CA SER A 162 0.16 6.61 3.58
C SER A 162 1.68 6.68 3.47
N ASP A 163 2.20 7.86 3.19
CA ASP A 163 3.62 8.17 3.27
C ASP A 163 3.97 8.87 4.60
N ARG A 164 5.24 9.21 4.76
CA ARG A 164 5.76 9.87 5.98
C ARG A 164 5.35 11.34 6.12
N VAL A 165 4.91 12.01 5.03
CA VAL A 165 4.45 13.40 5.08
C VAL A 165 2.94 13.52 5.20
N GLY A 166 2.23 12.40 5.16
CA GLY A 166 0.80 12.31 5.40
C GLY A 166 -0.06 12.36 4.15
N ASN A 167 0.50 12.13 2.95
CA ASN A 167 -0.32 11.90 1.78
C ASN A 167 -0.97 10.53 1.87
N GLU A 168 -2.29 10.48 1.71
CA GLU A 168 -3.08 9.28 1.86
C GLU A 168 -3.83 8.91 0.58
N LYS A 169 -3.99 7.60 0.36
CA LYS A 169 -4.78 7.07 -0.75
C LYS A 169 -5.57 5.84 -0.33
N LEU A 170 -6.85 5.83 -0.68
CA LEU A 170 -7.70 4.66 -0.51
C LEU A 170 -7.67 3.80 -1.77
N VAL A 171 -7.44 2.50 -1.59
CA VAL A 171 -7.41 1.52 -2.68
C VAL A 171 -8.32 0.35 -2.33
N LYS A 172 -9.10 -0.11 -3.32
CA LYS A 172 -10.05 -1.20 -3.18
C LYS A 172 -9.47 -2.50 -3.72
N ARG A 173 -9.79 -3.60 -3.04
CA ARG A 173 -9.53 -4.96 -3.48
C ARG A 173 -10.77 -5.82 -3.21
N TYR A 174 -10.92 -6.94 -3.88
CA TYR A 174 -12.07 -7.80 -3.69
C TYR A 174 -11.69 -9.10 -3.00
N VAL A 175 -12.58 -9.56 -2.14
CA VAL A 175 -12.53 -10.86 -1.49
C VAL A 175 -13.70 -11.69 -1.97
N LYS A 176 -13.43 -12.86 -2.51
CA LYS A 176 -14.45 -13.83 -2.89
C LYS A 176 -14.58 -14.88 -1.80
N VAL A 177 -15.72 -14.88 -1.13
CA VAL A 177 -16.07 -15.90 -0.14
C VAL A 177 -16.74 -17.06 -0.86
N ILE A 178 -16.18 -18.26 -0.72
CA ILE A 178 -16.65 -19.50 -1.35
C ILE A 178 -17.21 -20.46 -0.30
N SER A 179 -18.22 -21.25 -0.67
CA SER A 179 -19.02 -22.01 0.28
C SER A 179 -18.30 -23.18 0.96
N SER A 180 -17.23 -23.67 0.35
CA SER A 180 -16.34 -24.67 0.95
C SER A 180 -15.46 -24.12 2.09
N ALA A 181 -15.72 -22.91 2.53
CA ALA A 181 -14.97 -22.21 3.56
C ALA A 181 -14.88 -22.93 4.90
N ASN A 182 -15.86 -23.77 5.20
CA ASN A 182 -15.77 -24.62 6.37
C ASN A 182 -14.77 -25.78 6.20
N LEU A 183 -14.19 -25.91 5.02
CA LEU A 183 -13.18 -26.87 4.64
C LEU A 183 -11.82 -26.19 4.52
N LYS A 184 -11.23 -25.90 5.66
CA LYS A 184 -9.81 -25.60 5.72
C LYS A 184 -9.06 -26.91 5.52
N ILE A 185 -8.49 -27.11 4.34
CA ILE A 185 -7.62 -28.25 4.06
C ILE A 185 -6.20 -27.78 4.27
N THR A 186 -5.48 -28.51 5.07
CA THR A 186 -4.03 -28.35 5.22
C THR A 186 -3.33 -29.58 4.67
N ALA A 187 -2.15 -29.41 4.10
CA ALA A 187 -1.23 -30.48 3.81
C ALA A 187 -0.05 -30.35 4.76
N ASN A 188 0.13 -31.30 5.65
CA ASN A 188 1.17 -31.25 6.71
C ASN A 188 1.16 -29.95 7.53
N GLY A 189 -0.02 -29.43 7.81
CA GLY A 189 -0.20 -28.17 8.54
C GLY A 189 -0.22 -26.91 7.67
N GLU A 190 0.26 -26.94 6.44
CA GLU A 190 0.23 -25.83 5.51
C GLU A 190 -1.13 -25.68 4.83
N SER A 191 -1.68 -24.48 4.81
CA SER A 191 -3.01 -24.20 4.24
C SER A 191 -3.00 -24.30 2.71
N LEU A 192 -3.93 -25.10 2.18
CA LEU A 192 -4.17 -25.19 0.74
C LEU A 192 -5.25 -24.19 0.32
N LEU A 193 -4.84 -23.16 -0.42
CA LEU A 193 -5.73 -22.12 -0.92
C LEU A 193 -6.19 -22.45 -2.36
N PRO A 194 -7.44 -22.12 -2.73
CA PRO A 194 -7.93 -22.31 -4.08
C PRO A 194 -7.10 -21.56 -5.12
N CYS A 195 -6.76 -22.25 -6.20
CA CYS A 195 -5.98 -21.73 -7.32
C CYS A 195 -4.56 -21.24 -6.94
N ASP A 196 -4.08 -21.62 -5.78
CA ASP A 196 -2.74 -21.28 -5.31
C ASP A 196 -1.80 -22.48 -5.32
N THR A 197 -0.50 -22.22 -5.18
CA THR A 197 0.54 -23.25 -5.09
C THR A 197 1.18 -23.21 -3.72
N THR A 198 1.07 -24.31 -2.97
CA THR A 198 1.74 -24.49 -1.69
C THR A 198 3.03 -25.28 -1.90
N ILE A 199 4.15 -24.74 -1.46
CA ILE A 199 5.46 -25.42 -1.54
C ILE A 199 5.66 -26.19 -0.25
N LEU A 200 5.88 -27.50 -0.37
CA LEU A 200 6.15 -28.39 0.76
C LEU A 200 7.59 -28.89 0.63
N LYS A 201 8.38 -28.57 1.64
CA LYS A 201 9.77 -29.05 1.77
C LYS A 201 9.75 -30.31 2.64
N GLU A 202 9.93 -31.47 2.04
CA GLU A 202 9.88 -32.73 2.78
C GLU A 202 10.87 -33.77 2.29
N ASN A 203 11.38 -34.57 3.23
CA ASN A 203 12.34 -35.63 2.96
C ASN A 203 11.73 -36.92 2.38
N ARG A 204 10.45 -37.08 2.39
CA ARG A 204 9.58 -38.06 1.67
C ARG A 204 8.13 -37.72 2.00
N ALA A 205 7.36 -37.42 1.00
CA ALA A 205 6.08 -36.82 1.26
C ALA A 205 4.99 -37.83 1.50
N ASP A 206 4.78 -38.16 2.74
CA ASP A 206 3.45 -38.56 3.17
C ASP A 206 2.67 -37.27 3.49
N LEU A 207 1.79 -36.84 2.57
CA LEU A 207 0.93 -35.72 2.82
C LEU A 207 -0.27 -36.16 3.64
N VAL A 208 -0.46 -35.54 4.80
CA VAL A 208 -1.66 -35.67 5.60
C VAL A 208 -2.56 -34.48 5.31
N LEU A 209 -3.70 -34.74 4.64
CA LEU A 209 -4.72 -33.75 4.39
C LEU A 209 -5.70 -33.72 5.57
N GLU A 210 -5.72 -32.62 6.30
CA GLU A 210 -6.57 -32.46 7.48
C GLU A 210 -7.71 -31.49 7.21
N LYS A 211 -8.86 -31.78 7.82
CA LYS A 211 -10.00 -30.87 7.88
C LYS A 211 -9.85 -29.85 9.00
N SER A 212 -10.31 -28.63 8.79
CA SER A 212 -10.63 -27.75 9.90
C SER A 212 -11.68 -28.38 10.82
N ARG A 213 -11.45 -28.31 12.13
CA ARG A 213 -12.35 -28.85 13.17
C ARG A 213 -13.77 -28.25 13.18
N ARG A 214 -14.04 -27.20 12.38
CA ARG A 214 -15.29 -26.43 12.39
C ARG A 214 -16.36 -26.94 11.43
N SER A 215 -16.07 -27.85 10.51
CA SER A 215 -17.08 -28.31 9.55
C SER A 215 -17.39 -29.78 9.66
N GLY A 216 -18.69 -30.09 9.80
CA GLY A 216 -19.23 -31.43 9.62
C GLY A 216 -19.29 -31.87 8.15
N GLU A 217 -18.89 -31.03 7.19
CA GLU A 217 -18.96 -31.33 5.76
C GLU A 217 -17.96 -32.40 5.34
N SER A 218 -18.45 -33.35 4.52
CA SER A 218 -17.59 -34.30 3.84
C SER A 218 -17.09 -33.74 2.53
N PHE A 219 -15.88 -34.10 2.16
CA PHE A 219 -15.28 -33.75 0.87
C PHE A 219 -14.51 -34.92 0.28
N LYS A 220 -14.33 -34.89 -1.01
CA LYS A 220 -13.43 -35.80 -1.72
C LYS A 220 -12.30 -35.00 -2.35
N VAL A 221 -11.11 -35.52 -2.23
CA VAL A 221 -9.94 -34.97 -2.89
C VAL A 221 -9.47 -35.95 -3.95
N TYR A 222 -9.29 -35.45 -5.14
CA TYR A 222 -8.68 -36.15 -6.26
C TYR A 222 -7.31 -35.55 -6.50
N TYR A 223 -6.34 -36.33 -6.88
CA TYR A 223 -5.00 -35.84 -7.17
C TYR A 223 -4.45 -36.40 -8.48
N LYS A 224 -3.55 -35.62 -9.08
CA LYS A 224 -2.80 -36.05 -10.28
C LYS A 224 -1.46 -35.32 -10.32
N LYS A 225 -0.40 -36.03 -10.73
CA LYS A 225 0.91 -35.41 -10.92
C LYS A 225 0.87 -34.37 -12.03
N GLY A 226 1.62 -33.28 -11.84
CA GLY A 226 1.70 -32.15 -12.76
C GLY A 226 0.60 -31.11 -12.57
N ILE A 227 0.69 -30.02 -13.33
CA ILE A 227 -0.32 -28.94 -13.36
C ILE A 227 -1.44 -29.36 -14.32
N GLN A 228 -2.64 -29.54 -13.78
CA GLN A 228 -3.80 -30.02 -14.52
C GLN A 228 -4.92 -28.98 -14.53
N LYS A 229 -5.75 -29.02 -15.58
CA LYS A 229 -7.04 -28.29 -15.63
C LYS A 229 -8.15 -29.15 -15.04
N ALA A 230 -9.25 -28.53 -14.56
CA ALA A 230 -10.38 -29.22 -13.94
C ALA A 230 -10.94 -30.38 -14.81
N GLY A 231 -11.02 -30.20 -16.12
CA GLY A 231 -11.47 -31.25 -17.05
C GLY A 231 -10.61 -32.51 -17.08
N ALA A 232 -9.32 -32.36 -16.82
CA ALA A 232 -8.37 -33.49 -16.79
C ALA A 232 -8.44 -34.28 -15.48
N MET A 233 -9.13 -33.75 -14.45
CA MET A 233 -9.26 -34.40 -13.13
C MET A 233 -10.35 -35.46 -13.08
N LYS A 234 -11.17 -35.62 -14.14
CA LYS A 234 -12.22 -36.64 -14.20
C LYS A 234 -11.71 -38.09 -14.07
N LYS A 235 -10.44 -38.31 -14.36
CA LYS A 235 -9.75 -39.61 -14.24
C LYS A 235 -8.60 -39.58 -13.26
N ALA A 236 -8.64 -38.68 -12.29
CA ALA A 236 -7.63 -38.55 -11.26
C ALA A 236 -7.84 -39.58 -10.14
N ASP A 237 -6.79 -39.93 -9.44
CA ASP A 237 -6.86 -40.82 -8.31
C ASP A 237 -7.52 -40.15 -7.11
N VAL A 238 -8.27 -40.91 -6.31
CA VAL A 238 -8.93 -40.43 -5.11
C VAL A 238 -7.94 -40.56 -3.94
N VAL A 239 -7.80 -39.47 -3.16
CA VAL A 239 -7.07 -39.51 -1.91
C VAL A 239 -7.86 -40.36 -0.90
N LYS A 240 -7.25 -41.44 -0.44
CA LYS A 240 -7.84 -42.33 0.55
C LYS A 240 -7.37 -41.96 1.96
N ASP A 241 -8.28 -41.95 2.90
CA ASP A 241 -8.01 -41.69 4.33
C ASP A 241 -7.24 -40.39 4.60
N GLY A 242 -7.37 -39.41 3.69
CA GLY A 242 -6.71 -38.12 3.82
C GLY A 242 -5.19 -38.18 3.64
N LYS A 243 -4.64 -39.28 3.09
CA LYS A 243 -3.19 -39.45 2.92
C LYS A 243 -2.80 -39.63 1.48
N LEU A 244 -1.70 -39.01 1.12
CA LEU A 244 -0.93 -39.24 -0.10
C LEU A 244 0.44 -39.74 0.29
N THR A 245 0.83 -40.90 -0.19
CA THR A 245 2.12 -41.54 0.13
C THR A 245 3.01 -41.64 -1.08
N ASP A 246 4.31 -41.71 -0.87
CA ASP A 246 5.32 -41.94 -1.91
C ASP A 246 5.30 -40.91 -3.06
N LEU A 247 5.04 -39.63 -2.73
CA LEU A 247 5.08 -38.57 -3.72
C LEU A 247 6.51 -38.26 -4.13
N GLU A 248 6.74 -38.17 -5.42
CA GLU A 248 8.00 -37.70 -5.97
C GLU A 248 8.05 -36.17 -6.02
N ALA A 249 9.25 -35.61 -6.13
CA ALA A 249 9.40 -34.17 -6.33
C ALA A 249 8.61 -33.64 -7.54
N GLY A 250 8.07 -32.44 -7.44
CA GLY A 250 7.37 -31.76 -8.52
C GLY A 250 5.94 -31.35 -8.18
N PHE A 251 5.22 -30.87 -9.19
CA PHE A 251 3.86 -30.40 -9.06
C PHE A 251 2.84 -31.52 -8.97
N TYR A 252 1.84 -31.33 -8.11
CA TYR A 252 0.62 -32.11 -8.07
C TYR A 252 -0.59 -31.16 -8.05
N THR A 253 -1.60 -31.53 -8.80
CA THR A 253 -2.90 -30.84 -8.75
C THR A 253 -3.82 -31.62 -7.83
N LEU A 254 -4.40 -30.93 -6.87
CA LEU A 254 -5.49 -31.42 -6.05
C LEU A 254 -6.80 -30.83 -6.52
N TYR A 255 -7.79 -31.67 -6.74
CA TYR A 255 -9.15 -31.30 -7.11
C TYR A 255 -10.09 -31.69 -5.99
N ILE A 256 -10.66 -30.68 -5.37
CA ILE A 256 -11.46 -30.83 -4.16
C ILE A 256 -12.91 -30.68 -4.53
N VAL A 257 -13.74 -31.66 -4.10
CA VAL A 257 -15.20 -31.67 -4.32
C VAL A 257 -15.89 -31.73 -2.97
N THR A 258 -16.66 -30.70 -2.67
CA THR A 258 -17.42 -30.62 -1.41
C THR A 258 -18.73 -31.41 -1.49
N GLN A 259 -19.39 -31.59 -0.35
CA GLN A 259 -20.69 -32.23 -0.25
C GLN A 259 -21.75 -31.50 -1.10
N ASN A 260 -21.66 -30.19 -1.23
CA ASN A 260 -22.55 -29.37 -2.04
C ASN A 260 -22.18 -29.35 -3.53
N LYS A 261 -21.28 -30.25 -3.97
CA LYS A 261 -20.76 -30.35 -5.35
C LYS A 261 -19.97 -29.12 -5.83
N GLU A 262 -19.56 -28.29 -4.93
CA GLU A 262 -18.62 -27.23 -5.27
C GLU A 262 -17.23 -27.81 -5.48
N THR A 263 -16.50 -27.23 -6.40
CA THR A 263 -15.20 -27.76 -6.80
C THR A 263 -14.17 -26.65 -6.90
N TYR A 264 -12.95 -26.93 -6.50
CA TYR A 264 -11.82 -26.06 -6.77
C TYR A 264 -10.52 -26.83 -6.96
N LEU A 265 -9.60 -26.24 -7.70
CA LEU A 265 -8.24 -26.73 -7.87
C LEU A 265 -7.30 -25.99 -6.93
N THR A 266 -6.36 -26.72 -6.36
CA THR A 266 -5.17 -26.16 -5.72
C THR A 266 -3.96 -26.97 -6.14
N TYR A 267 -2.78 -26.39 -5.99
CA TYR A 267 -1.53 -27.00 -6.42
C TYR A 267 -0.59 -27.15 -5.25
N ILE A 268 0.13 -28.24 -5.21
CA ILE A 268 1.26 -28.44 -4.31
C ILE A 268 2.51 -28.66 -5.14
N TYR A 269 3.61 -28.14 -4.68
CA TYR A 269 4.93 -28.44 -5.19
C TYR A 269 5.74 -29.14 -4.11
N ILE A 270 6.15 -30.36 -4.38
CA ILE A 270 7.00 -31.14 -3.50
C ILE A 270 8.45 -30.81 -3.84
N ASP A 271 9.12 -30.16 -2.91
CA ASP A 271 10.55 -29.88 -2.97
C ASP A 271 11.25 -30.84 -2.01
N LEU A 272 11.83 -31.90 -2.56
CA LEU A 272 12.60 -32.85 -1.76
C LEU A 272 13.96 -32.23 -1.45
N GLU A 273 14.24 -31.94 -0.19
CA GLU A 273 15.59 -31.56 0.25
C GLU A 273 16.59 -32.70 -0.10
N GLN A 274 17.62 -32.35 -0.86
CA GLN A 274 18.72 -33.26 -1.24
C GLN A 274 19.61 -33.57 -0.05
#